data_fb315f9b461cde0e2ae3e4c564b631bc
#
_entry.id   fb315f9b461cde0e2ae3e4c564b631bc
#
_cell.length_a   1.000
_cell.length_b   1.000
_cell.length_c   1.000
_cell.angle_alpha   90.00
_cell.angle_beta   90.00
_cell.angle_gamma   90.00
#
_symmetry.space_group_name_H-M   'P 1'
#
loop_
_entity.id
_entity.type
_entity.pdbx_description
1 polymer ?
#
loop_
_entity_poly.entity_id
_entity_poly.type
_entity_poly.pdbx_seq_one_letter_code
_entity_poly.pdbx_strand_id
1 'polypeptide(L)'
;LTDRFERIFVPAVLVLAVALLFAGFVVDEPFSDTFYRAMAVLVAASPCTLAIATPSAVLSGVARAARGGVLIKGGAPLENLGRLTAIAFDKTGTLTEGKPKLVDVVTADDVAEEELLRVAVGVEMLSDHPLAAAVVRGGRERLGDTPAAESLNLRSITGRGVVADVEGETTYIGKDDLFAEIGGP
;
A
#
# COMPACT_ATOMS: atom_id res chain seq x y z
N LEU A 1 -24.10 -9.16 -4.20
CA LEU A 1 -25.09 -10.24 -4.02
C LEU A 1 -26.49 -9.67 -3.79
N THR A 2 -26.65 -8.67 -2.95
CA THR A 2 -27.92 -8.04 -2.57
C THR A 2 -28.64 -7.42 -3.77
N ASP A 3 -27.95 -6.64 -4.62
CA ASP A 3 -28.54 -6.02 -5.81
C ASP A 3 -29.11 -7.05 -6.81
N ARG A 4 -28.47 -8.23 -6.89
CA ARG A 4 -28.95 -9.30 -7.77
C ARG A 4 -30.20 -9.97 -7.25
N PHE A 5 -30.30 -10.10 -5.91
CA PHE A 5 -31.47 -10.62 -5.24
C PHE A 5 -32.65 -9.65 -5.39
N GLU A 6 -32.46 -8.37 -5.09
CA GLU A 6 -33.49 -7.34 -5.20
C GLU A 6 -34.05 -7.19 -6.62
N ARG A 7 -33.18 -7.29 -7.64
CA ARG A 7 -33.57 -7.18 -9.05
C ARG A 7 -34.57 -8.28 -9.49
N ILE A 8 -34.56 -9.43 -8.83
CA ILE A 8 -35.49 -10.53 -9.14
C ILE A 8 -36.65 -10.54 -8.15
N PHE A 9 -36.37 -10.32 -6.88
CA PHE A 9 -37.34 -10.42 -5.78
C PHE A 9 -38.41 -9.34 -5.88
N VAL A 10 -38.05 -8.08 -6.11
CA VAL A 10 -39.01 -6.97 -6.17
C VAL A 10 -40.01 -7.13 -7.33
N PRO A 11 -39.63 -7.43 -8.56
CA PRO A 11 -40.58 -7.70 -9.64
C PRO A 11 -41.45 -8.92 -9.37
N ALA A 12 -40.91 -9.98 -8.76
CA ALA A 12 -41.69 -11.16 -8.43
C ALA A 12 -42.81 -10.87 -7.39
N VAL A 13 -42.48 -10.09 -6.36
CA VAL A 13 -43.48 -9.65 -5.36
C VAL A 13 -44.54 -8.74 -5.98
N LEU A 14 -44.13 -7.82 -6.88
CA LEU A 14 -45.08 -6.96 -7.60
C LEU A 14 -46.03 -7.77 -8.48
N VAL A 15 -45.51 -8.74 -9.21
CA VAL A 15 -46.34 -9.65 -10.03
C VAL A 15 -47.32 -10.45 -9.17
N LEU A 16 -46.86 -10.95 -8.03
CA LEU A 16 -47.69 -11.67 -7.08
C LEU A 16 -48.83 -10.80 -6.49
N ALA A 17 -48.49 -9.53 -6.13
CA ALA A 17 -49.47 -8.59 -5.61
C ALA A 17 -50.54 -8.24 -6.66
N VAL A 18 -50.14 -8.03 -7.92
CA VAL A 18 -51.06 -7.80 -9.01
C VAL A 18 -51.90 -9.03 -9.28
N ALA A 19 -51.33 -10.23 -9.26
CA ALA A 19 -52.10 -11.46 -9.44
C ALA A 19 -53.14 -11.63 -8.33
N LEU A 20 -52.82 -11.31 -7.04
CA LEU A 20 -53.75 -11.34 -5.94
C LEU A 20 -54.93 -10.34 -6.10
N LEU A 21 -54.66 -9.14 -6.65
CA LEU A 21 -55.72 -8.17 -6.95
C LEU A 21 -56.72 -8.70 -7.98
N PHE A 22 -56.24 -9.43 -8.99
CA PHE A 22 -57.10 -10.03 -9.99
C PHE A 22 -57.75 -11.37 -9.56
N ALA A 23 -57.19 -12.03 -8.53
CA ALA A 23 -57.74 -13.30 -8.04
C ALA A 23 -59.20 -13.17 -7.53
N GLY A 24 -59.59 -11.99 -7.02
CA GLY A 24 -60.97 -11.73 -6.58
C GLY A 24 -62.01 -11.86 -7.69
N PHE A 25 -61.65 -11.60 -8.93
CA PHE A 25 -62.53 -11.79 -10.07
C PHE A 25 -62.79 -13.26 -10.42
N VAL A 26 -61.91 -14.16 -9.96
CA VAL A 26 -62.00 -15.61 -10.19
C VAL A 26 -62.72 -16.32 -9.03
N VAL A 27 -62.59 -15.78 -7.82
CA VAL A 27 -63.06 -16.41 -6.57
C VAL A 27 -64.38 -15.76 -6.05
N ASP A 28 -64.89 -14.76 -6.75
CA ASP A 28 -66.11 -14.01 -6.40
C ASP A 28 -66.05 -13.35 -5.00
N GLU A 29 -64.84 -12.85 -4.64
CA GLU A 29 -64.61 -12.15 -3.37
C GLU A 29 -64.70 -10.62 -3.54
N PRO A 30 -65.06 -9.85 -2.48
CA PRO A 30 -65.08 -8.40 -2.53
C PRO A 30 -63.71 -7.81 -2.86
N PHE A 31 -63.63 -6.81 -3.70
CA PHE A 31 -62.37 -6.13 -4.04
C PHE A 31 -61.61 -5.63 -2.83
N SER A 32 -62.28 -5.23 -1.74
CA SER A 32 -61.64 -4.79 -0.50
C SER A 32 -60.73 -5.88 0.08
N ASP A 33 -61.16 -7.15 0.08
CA ASP A 33 -60.42 -8.24 0.71
C ASP A 33 -59.22 -8.65 -0.11
N THR A 34 -59.31 -8.68 -1.42
CA THR A 34 -58.19 -8.93 -2.32
C THR A 34 -57.21 -7.78 -2.30
N PHE A 35 -57.65 -6.54 -2.16
CA PHE A 35 -56.80 -5.37 -1.99
C PHE A 35 -56.03 -5.43 -0.69
N TYR A 36 -56.67 -5.73 0.44
CA TYR A 36 -56.00 -5.89 1.74
C TYR A 36 -54.96 -7.01 1.71
N ARG A 37 -55.25 -8.16 1.09
CA ARG A 37 -54.29 -9.27 0.94
C ARG A 37 -53.08 -8.85 0.08
N ALA A 38 -53.29 -8.17 -1.04
CA ALA A 38 -52.21 -7.67 -1.88
C ALA A 38 -51.32 -6.67 -1.14
N MET A 39 -51.93 -5.73 -0.40
CA MET A 39 -51.21 -4.77 0.44
C MET A 39 -50.44 -5.47 1.57
N ALA A 40 -51.02 -6.46 2.23
CA ALA A 40 -50.34 -7.23 3.26
C ALA A 40 -49.09 -7.96 2.73
N VAL A 41 -49.19 -8.53 1.52
CA VAL A 41 -48.04 -9.18 0.85
C VAL A 41 -46.95 -8.15 0.50
N LEU A 42 -47.32 -6.98 -0.02
CA LEU A 42 -46.36 -5.94 -0.35
C LEU A 42 -45.60 -5.43 0.88
N VAL A 43 -46.33 -5.23 2.01
CA VAL A 43 -45.71 -4.79 3.27
C VAL A 43 -44.83 -5.88 3.88
N ALA A 44 -45.33 -7.13 3.93
CA ALA A 44 -44.56 -8.24 4.50
C ALA A 44 -43.33 -8.63 3.69
N ALA A 45 -43.41 -8.51 2.35
CA ALA A 45 -42.31 -8.80 1.44
C ALA A 45 -41.39 -7.59 1.20
N SER A 46 -41.61 -6.47 1.88
CA SER A 46 -40.77 -5.28 1.69
C SER A 46 -39.33 -5.51 2.18
N PRO A 47 -38.30 -5.35 1.35
CA PRO A 47 -36.91 -5.61 1.73
C PRO A 47 -36.26 -4.46 2.53
N CYS A 48 -37.08 -3.68 3.29
CA CYS A 48 -36.61 -2.50 4.04
C CYS A 48 -35.47 -2.83 5.01
N THR A 49 -35.56 -3.97 5.68
CA THR A 49 -34.52 -4.42 6.63
C THR A 49 -33.21 -4.69 5.93
N LEU A 50 -33.25 -5.28 4.73
CA LEU A 50 -32.06 -5.56 3.94
C LEU A 50 -31.42 -4.28 3.41
N ALA A 51 -32.25 -3.32 2.99
CA ALA A 51 -31.82 -2.02 2.49
C ALA A 51 -31.06 -1.20 3.55
N ILE A 52 -31.35 -1.39 4.83
CA ILE A 52 -30.66 -0.71 5.95
C ILE A 52 -29.50 -1.56 6.49
N ALA A 53 -29.67 -2.87 6.60
CA ALA A 53 -28.67 -3.75 7.22
C ALA A 53 -27.37 -3.82 6.41
N THR A 54 -27.45 -3.88 5.08
CA THR A 54 -26.26 -3.99 4.22
C THR A 54 -25.35 -2.76 4.31
N PRO A 55 -25.82 -1.51 4.12
CA PRO A 55 -25.00 -0.32 4.32
C PRO A 55 -24.43 -0.22 5.72
N SER A 56 -25.21 -0.56 6.75
CA SER A 56 -24.77 -0.49 8.15
C SER A 56 -23.61 -1.46 8.42
N ALA A 57 -23.69 -2.68 7.90
CA ALA A 57 -22.63 -3.68 8.02
C ALA A 57 -21.34 -3.21 7.30
N VAL A 58 -21.46 -2.67 6.07
CA VAL A 58 -20.34 -2.12 5.32
C VAL A 58 -19.69 -0.95 6.05
N LEU A 59 -20.51 0.01 6.56
CA LEU A 59 -19.98 1.15 7.32
C LEU A 59 -19.26 0.71 8.59
N SER A 60 -19.79 -0.27 9.31
CA SER A 60 -19.15 -0.84 10.49
C SER A 60 -17.80 -1.48 10.15
N GLY A 61 -17.73 -2.23 9.05
CA GLY A 61 -16.48 -2.85 8.56
C GLY A 61 -15.44 -1.80 8.15
N VAL A 62 -15.86 -0.80 7.37
CA VAL A 62 -14.98 0.33 6.96
C VAL A 62 -14.49 1.11 8.18
N ALA A 63 -15.37 1.41 9.14
CA ALA A 63 -14.99 2.12 10.37
C ALA A 63 -13.99 1.32 11.21
N ARG A 64 -14.16 0.00 11.28
CA ARG A 64 -13.21 -0.89 12.00
C ARG A 64 -11.85 -0.92 11.32
N ALA A 65 -11.81 -0.99 9.99
CA ALA A 65 -10.57 -0.94 9.22
C ALA A 65 -9.85 0.40 9.38
N ALA A 66 -10.60 1.52 9.30
CA ALA A 66 -10.06 2.88 9.46
C ALA A 66 -9.40 3.09 10.83
N ARG A 67 -9.95 2.51 11.91
CA ARG A 67 -9.32 2.54 13.24
C ARG A 67 -7.99 1.79 13.28
N GLY A 68 -7.78 0.84 12.40
CA GLY A 68 -6.51 0.14 12.20
C GLY A 68 -5.56 0.83 11.19
N GLY A 69 -5.88 2.05 10.74
CA GLY A 69 -5.09 2.79 9.75
C GLY A 69 -5.31 2.35 8.30
N VAL A 70 -6.31 1.50 8.02
CA VAL A 70 -6.60 1.00 6.68
C VAL A 70 -7.77 1.76 6.07
N LEU A 71 -7.53 2.44 4.95
CA LEU A 71 -8.56 3.18 4.21
C LEU A 71 -9.20 2.29 3.14
N ILE A 72 -10.46 1.92 3.34
CA ILE A 72 -11.26 1.13 2.39
C ILE A 72 -12.28 2.04 1.69
N LYS A 73 -12.23 2.09 0.35
CA LYS A 73 -13.11 2.93 -0.46
C LYS A 73 -14.37 2.16 -0.87
N GLY A 74 -15.29 1.96 0.08
CA GLY A 74 -16.61 1.37 -0.17
C GLY A 74 -16.72 -0.13 0.10
N GLY A 75 -17.91 -0.70 -0.16
CA GLY A 75 -18.24 -2.08 0.19
C GLY A 75 -17.62 -3.14 -0.72
N ALA A 76 -17.46 -2.86 -2.01
CA ALA A 76 -16.92 -3.84 -2.95
C ALA A 76 -15.46 -4.25 -2.64
N PRO A 77 -14.53 -3.33 -2.35
CA PRO A 77 -13.20 -3.69 -1.86
C PRO A 77 -13.24 -4.50 -0.54
N LEU A 78 -14.13 -4.13 0.40
CA LEU A 78 -14.28 -4.86 1.66
C LEU A 78 -14.75 -6.30 1.44
N GLU A 79 -15.73 -6.51 0.55
CA GLU A 79 -16.22 -7.84 0.18
C GLU A 79 -15.13 -8.67 -0.51
N ASN A 80 -14.34 -8.05 -1.40
CA ASN A 80 -13.23 -8.72 -2.08
C ASN A 80 -12.13 -9.16 -1.11
N LEU A 81 -11.82 -8.36 -0.08
CA LEU A 81 -10.86 -8.74 0.96
C LEU A 81 -11.24 -10.06 1.65
N GLY A 82 -12.55 -10.28 1.88
CA GLY A 82 -13.04 -11.53 2.47
C GLY A 82 -12.91 -12.78 1.59
N ARG A 83 -12.57 -12.60 0.29
CA ARG A 83 -12.44 -13.69 -0.68
C ARG A 83 -11.01 -13.93 -1.15
N LEU A 84 -10.05 -13.20 -0.60
CA LEU A 84 -8.64 -13.34 -0.97
C LEU A 84 -8.12 -14.72 -0.58
N THR A 85 -7.44 -15.37 -1.51
CA THR A 85 -6.74 -16.64 -1.33
C THR A 85 -5.23 -16.50 -1.39
N ALA A 86 -4.73 -15.35 -1.86
CA ALA A 86 -3.31 -15.05 -1.95
C ALA A 86 -3.07 -13.55 -1.76
N ILE A 87 -1.90 -13.20 -1.21
CA ILE A 87 -1.45 -11.82 -1.02
C ILE A 87 -0.05 -11.70 -1.58
N ALA A 88 0.20 -10.64 -2.35
CA ALA A 88 1.54 -10.24 -2.77
C ALA A 88 1.90 -8.90 -2.13
N PHE A 89 3.10 -8.84 -1.55
CA PHE A 89 3.61 -7.60 -0.94
C PHE A 89 4.73 -7.03 -1.79
N ASP A 90 4.67 -5.72 -2.06
CA ASP A 90 5.85 -5.00 -2.52
C ASP A 90 6.88 -4.91 -1.40
N LYS A 91 8.16 -4.98 -1.75
CA LYS A 91 9.24 -4.94 -0.76
C LYS A 91 9.50 -3.52 -0.27
N THR A 92 9.75 -2.61 -1.22
CA THR A 92 10.31 -1.29 -0.90
C THR A 92 9.24 -0.30 -0.44
N GLY A 93 9.33 0.18 0.78
CA GLY A 93 8.35 1.08 1.38
C GLY A 93 7.09 0.39 1.91
N THR A 94 6.96 -0.94 1.74
CA THR A 94 5.85 -1.75 2.28
C THR A 94 6.36 -2.70 3.37
N LEU A 95 7.29 -3.59 3.01
CA LEU A 95 7.95 -4.50 3.98
C LEU A 95 9.19 -3.87 4.61
N THR A 96 9.73 -2.84 3.99
CA THR A 96 10.88 -2.08 4.47
C THR A 96 10.51 -0.60 4.62
N GLU A 97 11.25 0.12 5.43
CA GLU A 97 11.05 1.57 5.63
C GLU A 97 11.44 2.42 4.40
N GLY A 98 12.02 1.82 3.36
CA GLY A 98 12.54 2.54 2.19
C GLY A 98 13.72 3.48 2.51
N LYS A 99 14.29 3.34 3.71
CA LYS A 99 15.41 4.16 4.19
C LYS A 99 16.65 3.28 4.36
N PRO A 100 17.62 3.35 3.45
CA PRO A 100 18.89 2.66 3.61
C PRO A 100 19.57 3.06 4.92
N LYS A 101 20.27 2.11 5.54
CA LYS A 101 21.10 2.34 6.73
C LYS A 101 22.45 1.68 6.54
N LEU A 102 23.50 2.31 7.03
CA LEU A 102 24.82 1.70 7.17
C LEU A 102 24.74 0.65 8.29
N VAL A 103 24.83 -0.62 7.94
CA VAL A 103 24.72 -1.73 8.90
C VAL A 103 26.11 -2.15 9.37
N ASP A 104 27.02 -2.35 8.42
CA ASP A 104 28.34 -2.85 8.67
C ASP A 104 29.38 -2.15 7.79
N VAL A 105 30.63 -2.18 8.21
CA VAL A 105 31.80 -1.64 7.50
C VAL A 105 32.88 -2.71 7.50
N VAL A 106 33.30 -3.12 6.33
CA VAL A 106 34.37 -4.10 6.16
C VAL A 106 35.53 -3.44 5.46
N THR A 107 36.68 -3.44 6.09
CA THR A 107 37.92 -2.83 5.56
C THR A 107 38.83 -3.88 4.94
N ALA A 108 39.72 -3.46 4.06
CA ALA A 108 40.88 -4.25 3.67
C ALA A 108 41.86 -4.37 4.87
N ASP A 109 42.73 -5.38 4.86
CA ASP A 109 43.55 -5.76 6.02
C ASP A 109 44.45 -4.62 6.58
N ASP A 110 44.85 -3.69 5.73
CA ASP A 110 45.74 -2.60 6.13
C ASP A 110 45.02 -1.20 6.27
N VAL A 111 43.69 -1.19 6.23
CA VAL A 111 42.91 0.06 6.29
C VAL A 111 42.11 0.15 7.57
N ALA A 112 42.29 1.22 8.33
CA ALA A 112 41.46 1.48 9.52
C ALA A 112 40.03 1.85 9.14
N GLU A 113 39.03 1.35 9.89
CA GLU A 113 37.62 1.68 9.69
C GLU A 113 37.37 3.20 9.72
N GLU A 114 38.05 3.91 10.62
CA GLU A 114 37.95 5.35 10.76
C GLU A 114 38.38 6.07 9.48
N GLU A 115 39.48 5.66 8.85
CA GLU A 115 40.00 6.24 7.63
C GLU A 115 39.06 5.99 6.44
N LEU A 116 38.56 4.75 6.30
CA LEU A 116 37.56 4.42 5.28
C LEU A 116 36.31 5.28 5.43
N LEU A 117 35.83 5.45 6.64
CA LEU A 117 34.62 6.25 6.92
C LEU A 117 34.86 7.74 6.72
N ARG A 118 36.02 8.29 7.06
CA ARG A 118 36.37 9.69 6.80
C ARG A 118 36.27 10.01 5.32
N VAL A 119 36.88 9.18 4.48
CA VAL A 119 36.87 9.31 3.02
C VAL A 119 35.45 9.12 2.46
N ALA A 120 34.78 8.04 2.84
CA ALA A 120 33.43 7.74 2.35
C ALA A 120 32.43 8.84 2.70
N VAL A 121 32.43 9.33 3.93
CA VAL A 121 31.55 10.43 4.37
C VAL A 121 31.89 11.72 3.60
N GLY A 122 33.19 12.03 3.43
CA GLY A 122 33.64 13.22 2.70
C GLY A 122 33.12 13.25 1.26
N VAL A 123 33.25 12.15 0.54
CA VAL A 123 32.77 12.01 -0.85
C VAL A 123 31.24 12.03 -0.92
N GLU A 124 30.58 11.22 -0.10
CA GLU A 124 29.12 11.05 -0.16
C GLU A 124 28.34 12.28 0.35
N MET A 125 28.98 13.17 1.11
CA MET A 125 28.39 14.47 1.46
C MET A 125 28.13 15.36 0.23
N LEU A 126 28.82 15.14 -0.87
CA LEU A 126 28.65 15.86 -2.13
C LEU A 126 27.59 15.24 -3.06
N SER A 127 27.04 14.09 -2.68
CA SER A 127 26.12 13.28 -3.49
C SER A 127 24.67 13.41 -3.01
N ASP A 128 23.73 13.58 -3.95
CA ASP A 128 22.28 13.58 -3.68
C ASP A 128 21.64 12.18 -3.71
N HIS A 129 22.44 11.13 -3.85
CA HIS A 129 21.91 9.77 -3.95
C HIS A 129 21.36 9.27 -2.58
N PRO A 130 20.23 8.54 -2.54
CA PRO A 130 19.66 8.03 -1.27
C PRO A 130 20.62 7.15 -0.45
N LEU A 131 21.51 6.41 -1.10
CA LEU A 131 22.55 5.62 -0.42
C LEU A 131 23.62 6.51 0.21
N ALA A 132 23.98 7.61 -0.44
CA ALA A 132 24.92 8.60 0.08
C ALA A 132 24.44 9.14 1.44
N ALA A 133 23.18 9.52 1.53
CA ALA A 133 22.56 9.97 2.78
C ALA A 133 22.64 8.92 3.91
N ALA A 134 22.59 7.64 3.56
CA ALA A 134 22.75 6.55 4.51
C ALA A 134 24.19 6.41 5.00
N VAL A 135 25.15 6.48 4.09
CA VAL A 135 26.60 6.44 4.40
C VAL A 135 26.99 7.63 5.28
N VAL A 136 26.59 8.84 4.89
CA VAL A 136 26.87 10.07 5.66
C VAL A 136 26.30 9.99 7.07
N ARG A 137 25.04 9.58 7.22
CA ARG A 137 24.42 9.47 8.55
C ARG A 137 25.11 8.41 9.41
N GLY A 138 25.22 7.17 8.93
CA GLY A 138 25.81 6.08 9.69
C GLY A 138 27.30 6.22 9.89
N GLY A 139 28.03 6.81 8.92
CA GLY A 139 29.45 7.11 9.04
C GLY A 139 29.73 8.18 10.08
N ARG A 140 28.96 9.26 10.11
CA ARG A 140 29.08 10.32 11.13
C ARG A 140 28.78 9.81 12.54
N GLU A 141 27.77 8.92 12.70
CA GLU A 141 27.48 8.30 14.00
C GLU A 141 28.67 7.49 14.53
N ARG A 142 29.43 6.85 13.64
CA ARG A 142 30.61 6.06 14.03
C ARG A 142 31.87 6.90 14.21
N LEU A 143 32.06 7.93 13.38
CA LEU A 143 33.21 8.84 13.46
C LEU A 143 33.16 9.76 14.68
N GLY A 144 31.95 10.05 15.23
CA GLY A 144 31.80 10.99 16.33
C GLY A 144 32.30 12.39 15.96
N ASP A 145 33.33 12.87 16.67
CA ASP A 145 33.92 14.20 16.48
C ASP A 145 35.02 14.23 15.39
N THR A 146 35.39 13.05 14.84
CA THR A 146 36.41 12.98 13.77
C THR A 146 35.88 13.64 12.49
N PRO A 147 36.58 14.62 11.91
CA PRO A 147 36.14 15.32 10.70
C PRO A 147 36.20 14.39 9.48
N ALA A 148 35.24 14.54 8.57
CA ALA A 148 35.30 13.89 7.27
C ALA A 148 36.46 14.44 6.43
N ALA A 149 36.97 13.64 5.50
CA ALA A 149 38.02 14.07 4.58
C ALA A 149 37.51 15.18 3.64
N GLU A 150 38.37 16.14 3.33
CA GLU A 150 38.03 17.20 2.38
C GLU A 150 37.91 16.61 0.98
N SER A 151 36.74 16.74 0.36
CA SER A 151 36.41 16.14 -0.92
C SER A 151 35.85 17.20 -1.87
N LEU A 152 36.29 17.17 -3.12
CA LEU A 152 35.93 18.14 -4.17
C LEU A 152 35.62 17.41 -5.49
N ASN A 153 35.04 18.15 -6.45
CA ASN A 153 34.87 17.71 -7.84
C ASN A 153 34.14 16.38 -8.02
N LEU A 154 33.13 16.10 -7.21
CA LEU A 154 32.34 14.88 -7.34
C LEU A 154 31.72 14.75 -8.75
N ARG A 155 31.90 13.61 -9.38
CA ARG A 155 31.29 13.24 -10.66
C ARG A 155 30.59 11.89 -10.52
N SER A 156 29.34 11.81 -10.93
CA SER A 156 28.58 10.58 -10.95
C SER A 156 28.91 9.75 -12.19
N ILE A 157 29.13 8.45 -11.98
CA ILE A 157 29.27 7.44 -13.04
C ILE A 157 27.99 6.65 -13.07
N THR A 158 27.14 6.94 -14.05
CA THR A 158 25.76 6.46 -14.11
C THR A 158 25.62 4.95 -13.88
N GLY A 159 24.87 4.59 -12.83
CA GLY A 159 24.57 3.20 -12.47
C GLY A 159 25.69 2.43 -11.81
N ARG A 160 26.90 3.01 -11.67
CA ARG A 160 28.10 2.34 -11.15
C ARG A 160 28.66 2.93 -9.87
N GLY A 161 28.71 4.26 -9.75
CA GLY A 161 29.25 4.91 -8.57
C GLY A 161 29.56 6.39 -8.78
N VAL A 162 30.51 6.88 -8.01
CA VAL A 162 31.00 8.26 -8.05
C VAL A 162 32.53 8.31 -8.04
N VAL A 163 33.08 9.39 -8.54
CA VAL A 163 34.51 9.74 -8.43
C VAL A 163 34.64 11.14 -7.88
N ALA A 164 35.57 11.35 -6.97
CA ALA A 164 35.86 12.65 -6.38
C ALA A 164 37.37 12.80 -6.10
N ASP A 165 37.80 14.02 -5.93
CA ASP A 165 39.17 14.33 -5.46
C ASP A 165 39.11 14.46 -3.92
N VAL A 166 39.81 13.59 -3.20
CA VAL A 166 39.89 13.56 -1.75
C VAL A 166 41.32 13.87 -1.32
N GLU A 167 41.51 14.97 -0.60
CA GLU A 167 42.85 15.42 -0.14
C GLU A 167 43.93 15.44 -1.24
N GLY A 168 43.48 15.65 -2.50
CA GLY A 168 44.38 15.74 -3.68
C GLY A 168 44.52 14.40 -4.44
N GLU A 169 43.93 13.33 -3.99
CA GLU A 169 43.93 12.02 -4.65
C GLU A 169 42.56 11.67 -5.27
N THR A 170 42.57 11.06 -6.46
CA THR A 170 41.36 10.62 -7.12
C THR A 170 40.81 9.37 -6.45
N THR A 171 39.62 9.47 -5.87
CA THR A 171 38.97 8.43 -5.13
C THR A 171 37.68 7.97 -5.80
N TYR A 172 37.42 6.66 -5.83
CA TYR A 172 36.24 6.04 -6.40
C TYR A 172 35.40 5.36 -5.33
N ILE A 173 34.07 5.55 -5.40
CA ILE A 173 33.10 4.81 -4.59
C ILE A 173 32.05 4.23 -5.52
N GLY A 174 31.85 2.91 -5.50
CA GLY A 174 30.91 2.30 -6.43
C GLY A 174 30.77 0.79 -6.27
N LYS A 175 30.16 0.19 -7.29
CA LYS A 175 30.00 -1.26 -7.41
C LYS A 175 31.24 -1.93 -7.99
N ASP A 176 31.34 -3.24 -7.84
CA ASP A 176 32.41 -4.06 -8.38
C ASP A 176 32.67 -3.84 -9.89
N ASP A 177 31.59 -3.62 -10.66
CA ASP A 177 31.69 -3.31 -12.10
C ASP A 177 32.52 -2.05 -12.40
N LEU A 178 32.50 -1.05 -11.51
CA LEU A 178 33.31 0.15 -11.65
C LEU A 178 34.79 -0.18 -11.50
N PHE A 179 35.15 -0.94 -10.49
CA PHE A 179 36.54 -1.30 -10.19
C PHE A 179 37.13 -2.24 -11.26
N ALA A 180 36.33 -3.14 -11.81
CA ALA A 180 36.74 -4.00 -12.93
C ALA A 180 37.14 -3.18 -14.18
N GLU A 181 36.48 -2.03 -14.44
CA GLU A 181 36.76 -1.17 -15.59
C GLU A 181 38.01 -0.29 -15.39
N ILE A 182 38.20 0.24 -14.17
CA ILE A 182 39.36 1.13 -13.87
C ILE A 182 40.62 0.36 -13.50
N GLY A 183 40.59 -0.97 -13.51
CA GLY A 183 41.72 -1.82 -13.15
C GLY A 183 42.06 -1.82 -11.65
N GLY A 184 41.07 -1.61 -10.83
CA GLY A 184 41.17 -1.72 -9.36
C GLY A 184 41.32 -3.17 -8.89
N PRO A 185 41.65 -3.36 -7.60
CA PRO A 185 41.81 -4.69 -7.00
C PRO A 185 40.53 -5.51 -7.01
#